data_1f132fd022f15db71dfac550cd04f398
#
_entry.id   1f132fd022f15db71dfac550cd04f398
#
_cell.length_a   1.000
_cell.length_b   1.000
_cell.length_c   1.000
_cell.angle_alpha   90.00
_cell.angle_beta   90.00
_cell.angle_gamma   90.00
#
_symmetry.space_group_name_H-M   'P 1'
#
loop_
_entity.id
_entity.type
_entity.pdbx_description
1 polymer ?
#
loop_
_entity_poly.entity_id
_entity_poly.type
_entity_poly.pdbx_seq_one_letter_code
_entity_poly.pdbx_strand_id
1 'polypeptide(L)'
;MTEAKTPRRRNLLKGAAVAAGAISAPMIAKAQTGPISMRWQSTWPAKDIFHEYALDYAKKVNDMTGGDLKIEVLPAGAVVPAFGLLEAVSKGTLDGGHGVLGYHYGKQNALALWNSGPAFGMDANMILAWHKYGGGAELLAKLYASIGGNVQSFLYGPMSTQPLGWFKKPITKSSDFKGLKFRTNGLAIDLFTAMGAAVNALP
;
A
#
# COMPACT_ATOMS: atom_id res chain seq x y z
N MET A 1 42.70 56.60 -33.90
CA MET A 1 42.45 55.22 -34.40
C MET A 1 42.92 54.27 -33.35
N THR A 2 41.98 53.67 -32.62
CA THR A 2 42.24 52.76 -31.49
C THR A 2 41.89 51.32 -31.92
N GLU A 3 42.88 50.46 -32.08
CA GLU A 3 42.73 49.05 -32.46
C GLU A 3 42.09 48.26 -31.35
N ALA A 4 40.94 47.61 -31.65
CA ALA A 4 40.27 46.68 -30.76
C ALA A 4 41.03 45.33 -30.75
N LYS A 5 41.64 44.99 -29.64
CA LYS A 5 42.24 43.66 -29.41
C LYS A 5 41.15 42.56 -29.30
N THR A 6 41.07 41.72 -30.35
CA THR A 6 40.26 40.49 -30.31
C THR A 6 40.81 39.49 -29.29
N PRO A 7 39.96 38.92 -28.39
CA PRO A 7 40.42 37.92 -27.42
C PRO A 7 40.83 36.63 -28.15
N ARG A 8 42.02 36.13 -27.84
CA ARG A 8 42.60 34.95 -28.49
C ARG A 8 41.73 33.71 -28.20
N ARG A 9 41.31 33.02 -29.28
CA ARG A 9 40.53 31.74 -29.26
C ARG A 9 41.04 30.72 -28.23
N ARG A 10 42.33 30.76 -27.91
CA ARG A 10 42.99 29.88 -26.93
C ARG A 10 42.54 30.07 -25.47
N ASN A 11 42.04 31.24 -25.09
CA ASN A 11 41.53 31.52 -23.76
C ASN A 11 40.06 31.04 -23.58
N LEU A 12 39.28 31.03 -24.65
CA LEU A 12 37.94 30.45 -24.69
C LEU A 12 37.98 28.92 -24.49
N LEU A 13 38.95 28.23 -25.12
CA LEU A 13 39.13 26.79 -24.99
C LEU A 13 39.58 26.37 -23.58
N LYS A 14 40.36 27.18 -22.88
CA LYS A 14 40.76 26.93 -21.50
C LYS A 14 39.59 27.10 -20.53
N GLY A 15 38.68 28.04 -20.75
CA GLY A 15 37.46 28.20 -19.95
C GLY A 15 36.47 27.05 -20.15
N ALA A 16 36.32 26.56 -21.40
CA ALA A 16 35.44 25.43 -21.70
C ALA A 16 35.93 24.08 -21.08
N ALA A 17 37.26 23.87 -21.04
CA ALA A 17 37.81 22.64 -20.41
C ALA A 17 37.62 22.60 -18.89
N VAL A 18 37.64 23.75 -18.22
CA VAL A 18 37.36 23.81 -16.76
C VAL A 18 35.88 23.60 -16.49
N ALA A 19 34.99 24.11 -17.34
CA ALA A 19 33.53 23.90 -17.19
C ALA A 19 33.13 22.44 -17.45
N ALA A 20 33.76 21.77 -18.43
CA ALA A 20 33.49 20.34 -18.70
C ALA A 20 34.00 19.40 -17.60
N GLY A 21 35.09 19.75 -16.91
CA GLY A 21 35.61 18.99 -15.79
C GLY A 21 34.74 19.06 -14.52
N ALA A 22 33.97 20.14 -14.35
CA ALA A 22 33.08 20.30 -13.21
C ALA A 22 31.76 19.48 -13.35
N ILE A 23 31.36 19.09 -14.56
CA ILE A 23 30.15 18.32 -14.83
C ILE A 23 30.39 16.81 -14.67
N SER A 24 31.65 16.35 -14.72
CA SER A 24 32.03 14.95 -14.64
C SER A 24 32.49 14.51 -13.23
N ALA A 25 32.41 15.37 -12.24
CA ALA A 25 32.64 14.95 -10.85
C ALA A 25 31.47 14.02 -10.46
N PRO A 26 31.73 12.76 -10.04
CA PRO A 26 30.66 11.93 -9.51
C PRO A 26 30.02 12.69 -8.35
N MET A 27 28.73 13.00 -8.48
CA MET A 27 27.94 13.45 -7.33
C MET A 27 27.99 12.30 -6.32
N ILE A 28 28.87 12.40 -5.32
CA ILE A 28 28.81 11.54 -4.14
C ILE A 28 27.47 11.89 -3.50
N ALA A 29 26.46 11.06 -3.76
CA ALA A 29 25.23 11.11 -2.98
C ALA A 29 25.67 11.02 -1.52
N LYS A 30 25.54 12.10 -0.76
CA LYS A 30 25.73 12.04 0.68
C LYS A 30 24.78 10.97 1.17
N ALA A 31 25.31 9.85 1.64
CA ALA A 31 24.50 8.86 2.35
C ALA A 31 23.74 9.63 3.43
N GLN A 32 22.45 9.40 3.51
CA GLN A 32 21.61 10.01 4.53
C GLN A 32 22.17 9.61 5.89
N THR A 33 22.81 10.55 6.58
CA THR A 33 23.55 10.31 7.84
C THR A 33 22.66 10.37 9.08
N GLY A 34 21.33 10.37 8.90
CA GLY A 34 20.36 10.41 10.00
C GLY A 34 19.32 9.30 9.89
N PRO A 35 18.53 9.08 10.94
CA PRO A 35 17.46 8.08 10.93
C PRO A 35 16.51 8.29 9.78
N ILE A 36 16.10 7.21 9.12
CA ILE A 36 15.01 7.20 8.14
C ILE A 36 13.70 7.20 8.91
N SER A 37 12.89 8.23 8.73
CA SER A 37 11.55 8.32 9.33
C SER A 37 10.49 8.02 8.29
N MET A 38 9.58 7.11 8.62
CA MET A 38 8.46 6.70 7.78
C MET A 38 7.14 6.93 8.50
N ARG A 39 6.19 7.54 7.81
CA ARG A 39 4.82 7.73 8.30
C ARG A 39 3.88 6.76 7.61
N TRP A 40 3.35 5.84 8.38
CA TRP A 40 2.41 4.82 7.94
C TRP A 40 1.01 5.10 8.49
N GLN A 41 0.01 4.54 7.83
CA GLN A 41 -1.35 4.51 8.35
C GLN A 41 -1.94 3.11 8.23
N SER A 42 -2.68 2.71 9.26
CA SER A 42 -3.49 1.49 9.26
C SER A 42 -4.90 1.78 8.72
N THR A 43 -5.58 0.78 8.18
CA THR A 43 -6.99 0.90 7.78
C THR A 43 -7.96 0.64 8.93
N TRP A 44 -7.46 0.40 10.15
CA TRP A 44 -8.27 0.11 11.33
C TRP A 44 -8.24 1.25 12.35
N PRO A 45 -9.31 1.39 13.17
CA PRO A 45 -9.36 2.34 14.28
C PRO A 45 -8.26 2.09 15.31
N ALA A 46 -7.94 3.11 16.12
CA ALA A 46 -6.86 3.06 17.11
C ALA A 46 -7.00 1.96 18.19
N LYS A 47 -8.22 1.49 18.45
CA LYS A 47 -8.50 0.43 19.45
C LYS A 47 -8.71 -0.94 18.83
N ASP A 48 -8.43 -1.09 17.55
CA ASP A 48 -8.58 -2.35 16.84
C ASP A 48 -7.31 -3.19 16.95
N ILE A 49 -7.46 -4.49 17.14
CA ILE A 49 -6.33 -5.42 17.30
C ILE A 49 -5.39 -5.42 16.09
N PHE A 50 -5.91 -5.20 14.88
CA PHE A 50 -5.06 -5.13 13.69
C PHE A 50 -4.21 -3.85 13.66
N HIS A 51 -4.72 -2.76 14.24
CA HIS A 51 -3.90 -1.57 14.44
C HIS A 51 -2.81 -1.82 15.49
N GLU A 52 -3.12 -2.52 16.58
CA GLU A 52 -2.13 -2.92 17.59
C GLU A 52 -1.01 -3.78 17.00
N TYR A 53 -1.33 -4.71 16.06
CA TYR A 53 -0.31 -5.48 15.35
C TYR A 53 0.62 -4.61 14.50
N ALA A 54 0.09 -3.56 13.86
CA ALA A 54 0.90 -2.63 13.10
C ALA A 54 1.83 -1.80 14.01
N LEU A 55 1.35 -1.40 15.19
CA LEU A 55 2.16 -0.72 16.21
C LEU A 55 3.26 -1.63 16.77
N ASP A 56 2.95 -2.90 17.05
CA ASP A 56 3.93 -3.89 17.51
C ASP A 56 5.02 -4.15 16.46
N TYR A 57 4.61 -4.28 15.19
CA TYR A 57 5.55 -4.39 14.07
C TYR A 57 6.49 -3.17 14.01
N ALA A 58 5.92 -1.96 14.01
CA ALA A 58 6.71 -0.74 13.96
C ALA A 58 7.69 -0.64 15.14
N LYS A 59 7.23 -0.96 16.35
CA LYS A 59 8.08 -1.00 17.54
C LYS A 59 9.26 -1.97 17.38
N LYS A 60 8.99 -3.19 16.92
CA LYS A 60 10.03 -4.21 16.70
C LYS A 60 11.07 -3.75 15.67
N VAL A 61 10.63 -3.17 14.56
CA VAL A 61 11.54 -2.66 13.53
C VAL A 61 12.39 -1.51 14.09
N ASN A 62 11.77 -0.56 14.78
CA ASN A 62 12.48 0.57 15.39
C ASN A 62 13.54 0.09 16.41
N ASP A 63 13.20 -0.90 17.25
CA ASP A 63 14.12 -1.48 18.23
C ASP A 63 15.26 -2.26 17.55
N MET A 64 14.94 -3.10 16.56
CA MET A 64 15.94 -3.93 15.84
C MET A 64 16.95 -3.11 15.04
N THR A 65 16.56 -1.92 14.59
CA THR A 65 17.43 -1.02 13.83
C THR A 65 18.16 -0.01 14.72
N GLY A 66 18.01 -0.11 16.04
CA GLY A 66 18.63 0.85 16.98
C GLY A 66 18.14 2.28 16.78
N GLY A 67 17.00 2.47 16.11
CA GLY A 67 16.43 3.76 15.79
C GLY A 67 16.88 4.36 14.44
N ASP A 68 17.68 3.64 13.66
CA ASP A 68 18.07 4.07 12.30
C ASP A 68 16.87 4.10 11.35
N LEU A 69 15.87 3.25 11.59
CA LEU A 69 14.57 3.29 10.93
C LEU A 69 13.49 3.57 11.97
N LYS A 70 12.70 4.62 11.77
CA LYS A 70 11.60 5.01 12.63
C LYS A 70 10.29 4.95 11.85
N ILE A 71 9.42 4.01 12.20
CA ILE A 71 8.09 3.89 11.65
C ILE A 71 7.10 4.43 12.67
N GLU A 72 6.33 5.47 12.28
CA GLU A 72 5.15 5.95 12.98
C GLU A 72 3.92 5.38 12.30
N VAL A 73 3.02 4.73 13.05
CA VAL A 73 1.77 4.17 12.51
C VAL A 73 0.58 4.93 13.05
N LEU A 74 -0.16 5.55 12.15
CA LEU A 74 -1.37 6.30 12.43
C LEU A 74 -2.62 5.41 12.27
N PRO A 75 -3.69 5.63 13.05
CA PRO A 75 -4.95 4.92 12.87
C PRO A 75 -5.70 5.37 11.61
N ALA A 76 -6.70 4.61 11.21
CA ALA A 76 -7.59 4.95 10.10
C ALA A 76 -8.18 6.35 10.24
N GLY A 77 -8.19 7.11 9.14
CA GLY A 77 -8.76 8.46 9.08
C GLY A 77 -7.83 9.57 9.57
N ALA A 78 -6.64 9.26 10.08
CA ALA A 78 -5.71 10.29 10.53
C ALA A 78 -5.16 11.15 9.38
N VAL A 79 -4.90 10.54 8.22
CA VAL A 79 -4.43 11.23 7.00
C VAL A 79 -5.46 11.05 5.88
N VAL A 80 -5.87 9.80 5.62
CA VAL A 80 -6.86 9.47 4.59
C VAL A 80 -7.89 8.47 5.12
N PRO A 81 -9.12 8.43 4.54
CA PRO A 81 -10.05 7.35 4.82
C PRO A 81 -9.43 5.97 4.49
N ALA A 82 -9.88 4.92 5.16
CA ALA A 82 -9.31 3.56 5.01
C ALA A 82 -9.22 3.10 3.55
N PHE A 83 -10.25 3.36 2.74
CA PHE A 83 -10.28 3.01 1.31
C PHE A 83 -9.34 3.84 0.42
N GLY A 84 -8.81 4.96 0.93
CA GLY A 84 -7.85 5.82 0.26
C GLY A 84 -6.39 5.43 0.49
N LEU A 85 -6.11 4.44 1.35
CA LEU A 85 -4.75 4.13 1.80
C LEU A 85 -3.80 3.76 0.65
N LEU A 86 -4.20 2.86 -0.25
CA LEU A 86 -3.37 2.44 -1.37
C LEU A 86 -2.94 3.62 -2.25
N GLU A 87 -3.86 4.55 -2.49
CA GLU A 87 -3.58 5.73 -3.30
C GLU A 87 -2.62 6.71 -2.59
N ALA A 88 -2.81 6.88 -1.29
CA ALA A 88 -1.94 7.75 -0.49
C ALA A 88 -0.49 7.25 -0.47
N VAL A 89 -0.29 5.93 -0.34
CA VAL A 89 1.04 5.31 -0.41
C VAL A 89 1.61 5.40 -1.83
N SER A 90 0.81 5.06 -2.84
CA SER A 90 1.24 5.12 -4.25
C SER A 90 1.68 6.52 -4.70
N LYS A 91 1.07 7.57 -4.14
CA LYS A 91 1.40 8.98 -4.41
C LYS A 91 2.47 9.56 -3.48
N GLY A 92 2.97 8.80 -2.51
CA GLY A 92 3.97 9.25 -1.53
C GLY A 92 3.42 10.22 -0.48
N THR A 93 2.10 10.33 -0.30
CA THR A 93 1.49 11.07 0.81
C THR A 93 1.76 10.38 2.15
N LEU A 94 1.86 9.06 2.12
CA LEU A 94 2.31 8.19 3.19
C LEU A 94 3.44 7.32 2.67
N ASP A 95 4.41 7.01 3.53
CA ASP A 95 5.54 6.14 3.18
C ASP A 95 5.14 4.66 3.19
N GLY A 96 4.09 4.31 3.92
CA GLY A 96 3.60 2.95 3.99
C GLY A 96 2.18 2.85 4.54
N GLY A 97 1.65 1.63 4.47
CA GLY A 97 0.30 1.36 4.94
C GLY A 97 0.11 -0.09 5.39
N HIS A 98 -0.79 -0.27 6.33
CA HIS A 98 -1.20 -1.56 6.85
C HIS A 98 -2.70 -1.73 6.63
N GLY A 99 -3.09 -2.71 5.80
CA GLY A 99 -4.49 -2.86 5.41
C GLY A 99 -4.77 -4.14 4.66
N VAL A 100 -5.96 -4.25 4.10
CA VAL A 100 -6.42 -5.38 3.31
C VAL A 100 -6.74 -4.97 1.88
N LEU A 101 -6.39 -5.82 0.93
CA LEU A 101 -6.52 -5.52 -0.50
C LEU A 101 -7.98 -5.39 -0.96
N GLY A 102 -8.91 -6.08 -0.32
CA GLY A 102 -10.33 -5.99 -0.64
C GLY A 102 -10.94 -4.60 -0.44
N TYR A 103 -10.33 -3.75 0.38
CA TYR A 103 -10.76 -2.36 0.52
C TYR A 103 -10.50 -1.52 -0.74
N HIS A 104 -9.68 -2.02 -1.63
CA HIS A 104 -9.37 -1.37 -2.91
C HIS A 104 -10.12 -1.98 -4.10
N TYR A 105 -11.15 -2.80 -3.82
CA TYR A 105 -12.02 -3.44 -4.82
C TYR A 105 -12.56 -2.47 -5.88
N GLY A 106 -12.96 -1.27 -5.46
CA GLY A 106 -13.44 -0.25 -6.38
C GLY A 106 -12.41 0.29 -7.38
N LYS A 107 -11.10 0.09 -7.13
CA LYS A 107 -10.04 0.44 -8.09
C LYS A 107 -9.81 -0.68 -9.10
N GLN A 108 -9.75 -1.90 -8.60
CA GLN A 108 -9.56 -3.10 -9.40
C GLN A 108 -10.12 -4.31 -8.65
N ASN A 109 -11.12 -4.95 -9.24
CA ASN A 109 -11.86 -6.05 -8.61
C ASN A 109 -10.97 -7.21 -8.20
N ALA A 110 -9.93 -7.50 -8.99
CA ALA A 110 -9.01 -8.59 -8.73
C ALA A 110 -8.22 -8.42 -7.43
N LEU A 111 -8.07 -7.21 -6.88
CA LEU A 111 -7.43 -6.99 -5.58
C LEU A 111 -8.15 -7.72 -4.45
N ALA A 112 -9.47 -7.90 -4.57
CA ALA A 112 -10.25 -8.62 -3.57
C ALA A 112 -9.92 -10.13 -3.50
N LEU A 113 -9.33 -10.73 -4.52
CA LEU A 113 -8.99 -12.15 -4.55
C LEU A 113 -7.95 -12.55 -3.50
N TRP A 114 -7.17 -11.60 -2.99
CA TRP A 114 -6.17 -11.86 -1.94
C TRP A 114 -6.75 -11.97 -0.53
N ASN A 115 -7.97 -11.48 -0.29
CA ASN A 115 -8.53 -11.52 1.07
C ASN A 115 -10.05 -11.64 1.18
N SER A 116 -10.80 -11.51 0.09
CA SER A 116 -12.27 -11.53 0.12
C SER A 116 -12.90 -12.24 -1.09
N GLY A 117 -12.08 -12.94 -1.84
CA GLY A 117 -12.53 -13.76 -2.96
C GLY A 117 -12.82 -15.19 -2.55
N PRO A 118 -13.35 -16.00 -3.49
CA PRO A 118 -13.51 -17.42 -3.28
C PRO A 118 -12.13 -18.06 -3.11
N ALA A 119 -11.89 -18.65 -1.95
CA ALA A 119 -10.59 -19.25 -1.61
C ALA A 119 -10.41 -20.67 -2.20
N PHE A 120 -11.43 -21.24 -2.81
CA PHE A 120 -11.41 -22.58 -3.41
C PHE A 120 -10.88 -23.68 -2.46
N GLY A 121 -11.21 -23.60 -1.18
CA GLY A 121 -10.79 -24.52 -0.14
C GLY A 121 -9.44 -24.20 0.53
N MET A 122 -8.75 -23.15 0.09
CA MET A 122 -7.53 -22.69 0.75
C MET A 122 -7.86 -21.94 2.04
N ASP A 123 -7.15 -22.25 3.11
CA ASP A 123 -7.12 -21.41 4.32
C ASP A 123 -6.12 -20.23 4.15
N ALA A 124 -6.04 -19.39 5.17
CA ALA A 124 -5.18 -18.21 5.12
C ALA A 124 -3.69 -18.56 5.02
N ASN A 125 -3.22 -19.66 5.60
CA ASN A 125 -1.83 -20.09 5.49
C ASN A 125 -1.53 -20.63 4.08
N MET A 126 -2.48 -21.35 3.48
CA MET A 126 -2.36 -21.83 2.11
C MET A 126 -2.33 -20.66 1.11
N ILE A 127 -3.15 -19.63 1.30
CA ILE A 127 -3.12 -18.40 0.49
C ILE A 127 -1.77 -17.68 0.64
N LEU A 128 -1.25 -17.59 1.86
CA LEU A 128 0.07 -17.00 2.12
C LEU A 128 1.19 -17.80 1.43
N ALA A 129 1.13 -19.13 1.50
CA ALA A 129 2.07 -20.02 0.81
C ALA A 129 1.98 -19.87 -0.71
N TRP A 130 0.76 -19.84 -1.27
CA TRP A 130 0.55 -19.57 -2.69
C TRP A 130 1.10 -18.21 -3.09
N HIS A 131 0.85 -17.17 -2.30
CA HIS A 131 1.38 -15.84 -2.57
C HIS A 131 2.90 -15.84 -2.66
N LYS A 132 3.56 -16.52 -1.71
CA LYS A 132 5.02 -16.53 -1.60
C LYS A 132 5.70 -17.48 -2.60
N TYR A 133 5.12 -18.64 -2.89
CA TYR A 133 5.75 -19.72 -3.65
C TYR A 133 4.99 -20.12 -4.91
N GLY A 134 3.72 -19.74 -5.04
CA GLY A 134 2.83 -20.14 -6.14
C GLY A 134 2.60 -19.05 -7.19
N GLY A 135 3.39 -17.98 -7.19
CA GLY A 135 3.27 -16.90 -8.19
C GLY A 135 2.33 -15.76 -7.79
N GLY A 136 1.69 -15.83 -6.61
CA GLY A 136 0.75 -14.80 -6.16
C GLY A 136 1.38 -13.42 -6.02
N ALA A 137 2.63 -13.32 -5.55
CA ALA A 137 3.35 -12.06 -5.44
C ALA A 137 3.60 -11.40 -6.81
N GLU A 138 3.98 -12.20 -7.82
CA GLU A 138 4.19 -11.71 -9.18
C GLU A 138 2.88 -11.23 -9.83
N LEU A 139 1.79 -11.96 -9.61
CA LEU A 139 0.46 -11.55 -10.10
C LEU A 139 0.02 -10.25 -9.46
N LEU A 140 0.24 -10.08 -8.15
CA LEU A 140 -0.10 -8.85 -7.45
C LEU A 140 0.73 -7.66 -7.95
N ALA A 141 2.02 -7.85 -8.19
CA ALA A 141 2.90 -6.82 -8.76
C ALA A 141 2.42 -6.37 -10.15
N LYS A 142 2.04 -7.33 -11.03
CA LYS A 142 1.46 -7.03 -12.35
C LYS A 142 0.14 -6.28 -12.23
N LEU A 143 -0.68 -6.64 -11.24
CA LEU A 143 -1.96 -5.98 -10.99
C LEU A 143 -1.76 -4.53 -10.54
N TYR A 144 -0.83 -4.28 -9.62
CA TYR A 144 -0.48 -2.90 -9.25
C TYR A 144 0.03 -2.09 -10.43
N ALA A 145 0.91 -2.64 -11.24
CA ALA A 145 1.40 -1.97 -12.44
C ALA A 145 0.26 -1.60 -13.41
N SER A 146 -0.73 -2.49 -13.58
CA SER A 146 -1.87 -2.25 -14.48
C SER A 146 -2.77 -1.10 -14.07
N ILE A 147 -2.78 -0.73 -12.80
CA ILE A 147 -3.55 0.40 -12.26
C ILE A 147 -2.69 1.64 -11.98
N GLY A 148 -1.44 1.64 -12.46
CA GLY A 148 -0.50 2.74 -12.21
C GLY A 148 -0.07 2.85 -10.74
N GLY A 149 -0.18 1.79 -9.97
CA GLY A 149 0.21 1.75 -8.57
C GLY A 149 1.73 1.65 -8.40
N ASN A 150 2.32 2.62 -7.74
CA ASN A 150 3.75 2.63 -7.38
C ASN A 150 3.91 2.19 -5.93
N VAL A 151 3.73 0.89 -5.69
CA VAL A 151 3.81 0.30 -4.35
C VAL A 151 4.54 -1.03 -4.38
N GLN A 152 5.30 -1.32 -3.32
CA GLN A 152 5.78 -2.64 -2.97
C GLN A 152 4.93 -3.18 -1.83
N SER A 153 4.35 -4.37 -2.00
CA SER A 153 3.53 -4.97 -0.95
C SER A 153 4.11 -6.28 -0.43
N PHE A 154 3.80 -6.55 0.82
CA PHE A 154 4.17 -7.77 1.52
C PHE A 154 2.91 -8.33 2.16
N LEU A 155 2.55 -9.55 1.80
CA LEU A 155 1.43 -10.25 2.41
C LEU A 155 1.91 -10.94 3.68
N TYR A 156 1.24 -10.68 4.79
CA TYR A 156 1.55 -11.24 6.10
C TYR A 156 0.28 -11.33 6.96
N GLY A 157 0.37 -11.93 8.13
CA GLY A 157 -0.70 -11.93 9.10
C GLY A 157 -1.94 -12.69 8.60
N PRO A 158 -1.88 -14.02 8.47
CA PRO A 158 -3.04 -14.80 8.06
C PRO A 158 -4.19 -14.60 9.05
N MET A 159 -5.35 -14.20 8.53
CA MET A 159 -6.59 -14.08 9.30
C MET A 159 -7.33 -15.41 9.25
N SER A 160 -7.92 -15.81 10.38
CA SER A 160 -8.79 -16.97 10.42
C SER A 160 -10.03 -16.78 9.55
N THR A 161 -10.64 -17.89 9.12
CA THR A 161 -11.90 -17.88 8.37
C THR A 161 -12.95 -17.10 9.14
N GLN A 162 -13.53 -16.11 8.51
CA GLN A 162 -14.57 -15.29 9.09
C GLN A 162 -15.95 -15.95 8.88
N PRO A 163 -16.86 -15.87 9.85
CA PRO A 163 -18.25 -16.25 9.63
C PRO A 163 -18.88 -15.29 8.62
N LEU A 164 -19.98 -15.72 8.01
CA LEU A 164 -20.77 -14.90 7.09
C LEU A 164 -21.18 -13.56 7.71
N GLY A 165 -21.46 -13.54 9.01
CA GLY A 165 -21.83 -12.35 9.76
C GLY A 165 -22.57 -12.68 11.06
N TRP A 166 -22.90 -11.63 11.80
CA TRP A 166 -23.75 -11.68 12.99
C TRP A 166 -25.08 -11.05 12.68
N PHE A 167 -26.15 -11.80 12.86
CA PHE A 167 -27.51 -11.40 12.47
C PHE A 167 -28.44 -11.35 13.68
N LYS A 168 -29.36 -10.39 13.69
CA LYS A 168 -30.41 -10.28 14.72
C LYS A 168 -31.44 -11.40 14.64
N LYS A 169 -31.57 -12.02 13.46
CA LYS A 169 -32.48 -13.14 13.18
C LYS A 169 -31.70 -14.22 12.43
N PRO A 170 -32.06 -15.50 12.54
CA PRO A 170 -31.47 -16.57 11.75
C PRO A 170 -31.63 -16.29 10.24
N ILE A 171 -30.56 -16.53 9.49
CA ILE A 171 -30.56 -16.57 8.03
C ILE A 171 -30.58 -18.04 7.63
N THR A 172 -31.67 -18.51 7.06
CA THR A 172 -31.90 -19.93 6.76
C THR A 172 -31.99 -20.22 5.26
N LYS A 173 -32.24 -19.18 4.46
CA LYS A 173 -32.36 -19.27 3.00
C LYS A 173 -31.91 -17.97 2.34
N SER A 174 -31.56 -18.05 1.06
CA SER A 174 -31.07 -16.90 0.30
C SER A 174 -32.04 -15.70 0.25
N SER A 175 -33.34 -15.98 0.24
CA SER A 175 -34.36 -14.91 0.26
C SER A 175 -34.39 -14.07 1.54
N ASP A 176 -33.76 -14.54 2.61
CA ASP A 176 -33.66 -13.80 3.89
C ASP A 176 -32.72 -12.60 3.79
N PHE A 177 -31.90 -12.54 2.73
CA PHE A 177 -31.07 -11.38 2.43
C PHE A 177 -31.84 -10.24 1.78
N LYS A 178 -33.02 -10.47 1.23
CA LYS A 178 -33.79 -9.43 0.54
C LYS A 178 -34.17 -8.28 1.50
N GLY A 179 -33.65 -7.08 1.18
CA GLY A 179 -33.85 -5.87 1.99
C GLY A 179 -33.01 -5.82 3.28
N LEU A 180 -32.17 -6.84 3.55
CA LEU A 180 -31.31 -6.87 4.73
C LEU A 180 -30.23 -5.80 4.58
N LYS A 181 -30.06 -4.93 5.59
CA LYS A 181 -28.92 -4.03 5.68
C LYS A 181 -27.68 -4.82 6.07
N PHE A 182 -26.75 -4.93 5.16
CA PHE A 182 -25.59 -5.80 5.32
C PHE A 182 -24.28 -5.05 5.06
N ARG A 183 -23.35 -5.12 6.02
CA ARG A 183 -22.00 -4.55 5.85
C ARG A 183 -21.07 -5.60 5.25
N THR A 184 -20.41 -5.28 4.15
CA THR A 184 -19.36 -6.12 3.58
C THR A 184 -18.38 -5.32 2.75
N ASN A 185 -17.34 -5.96 2.21
CA ASN A 185 -16.37 -5.37 1.30
C ASN A 185 -15.97 -6.38 0.21
N GLY A 186 -15.21 -5.91 -0.78
CA GLY A 186 -14.69 -6.74 -1.86
C GLY A 186 -15.80 -7.36 -2.71
N LEU A 187 -15.58 -8.57 -3.21
CA LEU A 187 -16.50 -9.30 -4.10
C LEU A 187 -17.87 -9.60 -3.47
N ALA A 188 -17.93 -9.66 -2.15
CA ALA A 188 -19.18 -9.92 -1.43
C ALA A 188 -20.19 -8.77 -1.60
N ILE A 189 -19.76 -7.56 -1.97
CA ILE A 189 -20.64 -6.45 -2.28
C ILE A 189 -21.60 -6.83 -3.43
N ASP A 190 -21.06 -7.31 -4.54
CA ASP A 190 -21.84 -7.66 -5.72
C ASP A 190 -22.73 -8.87 -5.45
N LEU A 191 -22.19 -9.89 -4.78
CA LEU A 191 -22.94 -11.11 -4.43
C LEU A 191 -24.18 -10.79 -3.61
N PHE A 192 -24.03 -10.10 -2.48
CA PHE A 192 -25.17 -9.81 -1.60
C PHE A 192 -26.11 -8.77 -2.16
N THR A 193 -25.61 -7.84 -2.98
CA THR A 193 -26.47 -6.92 -3.74
C THR A 193 -27.34 -7.69 -4.74
N ALA A 194 -26.79 -8.65 -5.47
CA ALA A 194 -27.54 -9.53 -6.37
C ALA A 194 -28.57 -10.39 -5.65
N MET A 195 -28.34 -10.75 -4.39
CA MET A 195 -29.30 -11.44 -3.52
C MET A 195 -30.38 -10.50 -2.94
N GLY A 196 -30.34 -9.21 -3.27
CA GLY A 196 -31.31 -8.21 -2.84
C GLY A 196 -31.03 -7.57 -1.49
N ALA A 197 -29.85 -7.73 -0.92
CA ALA A 197 -29.46 -7.02 0.29
C ALA A 197 -29.19 -5.53 0.02
N ALA A 198 -29.46 -4.69 1.02
CA ALA A 198 -29.03 -3.30 1.05
C ALA A 198 -27.60 -3.23 1.60
N VAL A 199 -26.61 -3.40 0.70
CA VAL A 199 -25.20 -3.50 1.06
C VAL A 199 -24.61 -2.12 1.34
N ASN A 200 -23.87 -2.00 2.46
CA ASN A 200 -23.02 -0.87 2.77
C ASN A 200 -21.55 -1.32 2.73
N ALA A 201 -20.77 -0.71 1.84
CA ALA A 201 -19.31 -0.88 1.79
C ALA A 201 -18.67 0.00 2.86
N LEU A 202 -18.30 -0.59 3.99
CA LEU A 202 -17.63 0.08 5.10
C LEU A 202 -16.34 -0.67 5.46
N PRO A 203 -15.29 0.04 5.91
CA PRO A 203 -14.06 -0.57 6.39
C PRO A 203 -14.27 -1.35 7.69
#